data_5e0f7af0387915be48b479f0ba7d5430
#
_entry.id   5e0f7af0387915be48b479f0ba7d5430
#
_cell.length_a   1.000
_cell.length_b   1.000
_cell.length_c   1.000
_cell.angle_alpha   90.00
_cell.angle_beta   90.00
_cell.angle_gamma   90.00
#
_symmetry.space_group_name_H-M   'P 1'
#
loop_
_entity.id
_entity.type
_entity.pdbx_description
1 polymer ?
#
loop_
_entity_poly.entity_id
_entity_poly.type
_entity_poly.pdbx_seq_one_letter_code
_entity_poly.pdbx_strand_id
1 'polypeptide(L)'
;FIGIAQSVDSVLHGLVSDDMIFDHNRLKDSLSELNFIGNQHMVSANTHLYKVMFLMANHKLSIIPVCDEDNRFLGAISAFHVLNVISRQTAFNQKGAIIVLVMNSIDYQLSQIAQIIESNNAKILSFYTEDLDQNHQIRITIKLNQTKLGPILQTFSRYDYVIHEIYTDDKMEKEFQDRYDHLMNYLNL
;
A
#
# COMPACT_ATOMS: atom_id res chain seq x y z
N PHE A 1 18.98 8.60 -1.86
CA PHE A 1 19.72 8.05 -3.02
C PHE A 1 19.73 9.06 -4.16
N ILE A 2 20.85 9.21 -4.82
CA ILE A 2 21.02 10.09 -5.99
C ILE A 2 21.26 9.18 -7.21
N GLY A 3 20.42 9.32 -8.23
CA GLY A 3 20.60 8.61 -9.49
C GLY A 3 21.67 9.31 -10.33
N ILE A 4 22.55 8.54 -10.98
CA ILE A 4 23.58 9.08 -11.86
C ILE A 4 23.42 8.51 -13.26
N ALA A 5 23.24 9.39 -14.24
CA ALA A 5 23.29 9.06 -15.65
C ALA A 5 24.57 9.65 -16.25
N GLN A 6 25.28 8.88 -17.06
CA GLN A 6 26.47 9.39 -17.74
C GLN A 6 26.08 10.18 -18.98
N SER A 7 26.71 11.34 -19.21
CA SER A 7 26.28 12.30 -20.21
C SER A 7 26.56 11.92 -21.68
N VAL A 8 27.46 11.00 -21.97
CA VAL A 8 27.88 10.71 -23.36
C VAL A 8 26.80 9.92 -24.12
N ASP A 9 26.15 8.93 -23.51
CA ASP A 9 25.11 8.11 -24.13
C ASP A 9 23.83 7.96 -23.27
N SER A 10 23.72 8.76 -22.21
CA SER A 10 22.62 8.69 -21.22
C SER A 10 22.43 7.30 -20.58
N VAL A 11 23.45 6.44 -20.65
CA VAL A 11 23.41 5.12 -20.03
C VAL A 11 23.53 5.25 -18.51
N LEU A 12 22.62 4.61 -17.78
CA LEU A 12 22.65 4.60 -16.32
C LEU A 12 23.71 3.62 -15.80
N HIS A 13 24.64 4.12 -14.97
CA HIS A 13 25.65 3.31 -14.32
C HIS A 13 25.21 2.75 -12.96
N GLY A 14 24.30 3.42 -12.29
CA GLY A 14 23.78 2.97 -10.99
C GLY A 14 23.29 4.13 -10.12
N LEU A 15 23.01 3.80 -8.86
CA LEU A 15 22.59 4.73 -7.83
C LEU A 15 23.70 4.91 -6.79
N VAL A 16 23.78 6.09 -6.24
CA VAL A 16 24.67 6.43 -5.11
C VAL A 16 23.80 6.89 -3.94
N SER A 17 24.09 6.42 -2.74
CA SER A 17 23.48 6.93 -1.52
C SER A 17 24.30 8.07 -0.91
N ASP A 18 23.63 8.87 -0.09
CA ASP A 18 24.25 9.93 0.70
C ASP A 18 25.33 9.33 1.61
N ASP A 19 25.06 8.19 2.23
CA ASP A 19 26.01 7.48 3.11
C ASP A 19 27.29 7.11 2.36
N MET A 20 27.18 6.66 1.09
CA MET A 20 28.37 6.36 0.28
C MET A 20 29.26 7.57 0.02
N ILE A 21 28.67 8.77 -0.01
CA ILE A 21 29.40 10.02 -0.21
C ILE A 21 30.02 10.50 1.11
N PHE A 22 29.25 10.46 2.20
CA PHE A 22 29.65 11.03 3.49
C PHE A 22 30.56 10.11 4.31
N ASP A 23 30.31 8.78 4.32
CA ASP A 23 31.08 7.83 5.12
C ASP A 23 32.54 7.71 4.71
N HIS A 24 32.88 8.04 3.46
CA HIS A 24 34.24 7.91 2.96
C HIS A 24 35.03 9.21 2.91
N ASN A 25 34.46 10.31 3.42
CA ASN A 25 35.09 11.65 3.32
C ASN A 25 35.55 12.01 1.87
N ARG A 26 34.88 11.46 0.87
CA ARG A 26 35.26 11.45 -0.56
C ARG A 26 34.55 12.51 -1.39
N LEU A 27 34.14 13.62 -0.75
CA LEU A 27 33.46 14.74 -1.44
C LEU A 27 34.27 15.34 -2.62
N LYS A 28 35.57 15.02 -2.70
CA LYS A 28 36.49 15.50 -3.74
C LYS A 28 36.89 14.41 -4.74
N ASP A 29 36.51 13.17 -4.52
CA ASP A 29 36.88 12.06 -5.36
C ASP A 29 36.04 12.03 -6.64
N SER A 30 36.57 11.42 -7.69
CA SER A 30 35.82 11.22 -8.92
C SER A 30 34.67 10.25 -8.70
N LEU A 31 33.50 10.52 -9.26
CA LEU A 31 32.34 9.63 -9.22
C LEU A 31 32.67 8.23 -9.76
N SER A 32 33.66 8.11 -10.66
CA SER A 32 34.12 6.82 -11.20
C SER A 32 34.75 5.89 -10.17
N GLU A 33 35.13 6.39 -9.00
CA GLU A 33 35.75 5.62 -7.91
C GLU A 33 34.72 5.09 -6.91
N LEU A 34 33.45 5.48 -7.05
CA LEU A 34 32.36 5.04 -6.18
C LEU A 34 31.84 3.66 -6.63
N ASN A 35 31.59 2.80 -5.67
CA ASN A 35 30.89 1.54 -5.91
C ASN A 35 29.38 1.82 -6.05
N PHE A 36 28.90 1.94 -7.28
CA PHE A 36 27.48 2.17 -7.54
C PHE A 36 26.62 1.00 -7.05
N ILE A 37 25.45 1.32 -6.54
CA ILE A 37 24.38 0.33 -6.37
C ILE A 37 23.93 -0.05 -7.78
N GLY A 38 24.21 -1.27 -8.18
CA GLY A 38 24.16 -1.73 -9.58
C GLY A 38 22.80 -1.54 -10.26
N ASN A 39 22.79 -1.75 -11.57
CA ASN A 39 21.65 -1.58 -12.48
C ASN A 39 20.41 -2.46 -12.15
N GLN A 40 20.46 -3.25 -11.09
CA GLN A 40 19.39 -4.15 -10.66
C GLN A 40 18.12 -3.42 -10.17
N HIS A 41 18.21 -2.11 -9.93
CA HIS A 41 17.15 -1.33 -9.29
C HIS A 41 16.55 -0.28 -10.24
N MET A 42 16.54 -0.53 -11.53
CA MET A 42 15.85 0.30 -12.51
C MET A 42 14.53 -0.34 -12.97
N VAL A 43 13.65 0.48 -13.51
CA VAL A 43 12.37 0.05 -14.08
C VAL A 43 12.21 0.62 -15.49
N SER A 44 11.39 -0.01 -16.31
CA SER A 44 10.99 0.54 -17.60
C SER A 44 9.80 1.49 -17.46
N ALA A 45 9.55 2.31 -18.48
CA ALA A 45 8.41 3.23 -18.50
C ALA A 45 7.04 2.54 -18.39
N ASN A 46 6.96 1.26 -18.77
CA ASN A 46 5.73 0.46 -18.72
C ASN A 46 5.60 -0.35 -17.44
N THR A 47 6.48 -0.17 -16.46
CA THR A 47 6.44 -0.91 -15.20
C THR A 47 5.24 -0.47 -14.37
N HIS A 48 4.40 -1.43 -13.93
CA HIS A 48 3.25 -1.16 -13.08
C HIS A 48 3.68 -0.60 -11.72
N LEU A 49 2.90 0.32 -11.19
CA LEU A 49 3.17 1.02 -9.92
C LEU A 49 3.47 0.06 -8.75
N TYR A 50 2.78 -1.07 -8.66
CA TYR A 50 3.02 -2.06 -7.59
C TYR A 50 4.45 -2.61 -7.62
N LYS A 51 5.00 -2.85 -8.80
CA LYS A 51 6.40 -3.29 -8.94
C LYS A 51 7.38 -2.20 -8.50
N VAL A 52 7.08 -0.94 -8.83
CA VAL A 52 7.87 0.21 -8.40
C VAL A 52 7.88 0.30 -6.87
N MET A 53 6.70 0.24 -6.25
CA MET A 53 6.55 0.26 -4.79
C MET A 53 7.31 -0.88 -4.11
N PHE A 54 7.17 -2.10 -4.64
CA PHE A 54 7.85 -3.27 -4.12
C PHE A 54 9.37 -3.11 -4.15
N LEU A 55 9.93 -2.65 -5.28
CA LEU A 55 11.37 -2.43 -5.39
C LEU A 55 11.86 -1.32 -4.46
N MET A 56 11.12 -0.21 -4.37
CA MET A 56 11.47 0.89 -3.46
C MET A 56 11.47 0.45 -2.00
N ALA A 57 10.45 -0.31 -1.59
CA ALA A 57 10.33 -0.80 -0.22
C ALA A 57 11.44 -1.80 0.14
N ASN A 58 11.64 -2.84 -0.69
CA ASN A 58 12.61 -3.90 -0.42
C ASN A 58 14.07 -3.42 -0.40
N HIS A 59 14.38 -2.46 -1.25
CA HIS A 59 15.74 -1.93 -1.38
C HIS A 59 15.93 -0.58 -0.67
N LYS A 60 14.92 -0.11 0.08
CA LYS A 60 14.92 1.16 0.83
C LYS A 60 15.30 2.35 -0.07
N LEU A 61 14.78 2.35 -1.30
CA LEU A 61 15.06 3.39 -2.28
C LEU A 61 14.12 4.59 -2.12
N SER A 62 14.65 5.78 -2.01
CA SER A 62 13.88 7.03 -2.07
C SER A 62 13.63 7.50 -3.51
N ILE A 63 14.40 6.97 -4.47
CA ILE A 63 14.29 7.23 -5.91
C ILE A 63 14.58 5.94 -6.68
N ILE A 64 13.90 5.73 -7.81
CA ILE A 64 14.15 4.62 -8.72
C ILE A 64 14.28 5.16 -10.15
N PRO A 65 15.35 4.83 -10.88
CA PRO A 65 15.53 5.27 -12.25
C PRO A 65 14.63 4.52 -13.21
N VAL A 66 14.20 5.23 -14.25
CA VAL A 66 13.44 4.70 -15.37
C VAL A 66 14.36 4.68 -16.58
N CYS A 67 14.52 3.52 -17.22
CA CYS A 67 15.35 3.34 -18.40
C CYS A 67 14.57 2.71 -19.55
N ASP A 68 15.08 2.88 -20.77
CA ASP A 68 14.61 2.16 -21.94
C ASP A 68 15.26 0.76 -22.05
N GLU A 69 14.99 0.08 -23.17
CA GLU A 69 15.52 -1.26 -23.47
C GLU A 69 17.05 -1.27 -23.67
N ASP A 70 17.63 -0.14 -24.03
CA ASP A 70 19.07 0.05 -24.19
C ASP A 70 19.76 0.54 -22.91
N ASN A 71 19.06 0.52 -21.76
CA ASN A 71 19.50 1.05 -20.45
C ASN A 71 19.77 2.57 -20.47
N ARG A 72 19.20 3.33 -21.39
CA ARG A 72 19.29 4.78 -21.39
C ARG A 72 18.36 5.35 -20.36
N PHE A 73 18.86 6.29 -19.59
CA PHE A 73 18.11 6.98 -18.56
C PHE A 73 17.02 7.88 -19.14
N LEU A 74 15.77 7.60 -18.86
CA LEU A 74 14.60 8.35 -19.26
C LEU A 74 14.13 9.34 -18.21
N GLY A 75 14.38 9.03 -16.94
CA GLY A 75 13.93 9.83 -15.81
C GLY A 75 13.98 9.04 -14.51
N ALA A 76 13.40 9.60 -13.45
CA ALA A 76 13.38 8.94 -12.16
C ALA A 76 12.03 9.13 -11.44
N ILE A 77 11.63 8.14 -10.68
CA ILE A 77 10.43 8.18 -9.85
C ILE A 77 10.87 8.30 -8.40
N SER A 78 10.42 9.33 -7.69
CA SER A 78 10.66 9.46 -6.26
C SER A 78 9.56 8.78 -5.44
N ALA A 79 9.87 8.36 -4.21
CA ALA A 79 8.88 7.84 -3.26
C ALA A 79 7.74 8.84 -3.03
N PHE A 80 8.04 10.13 -2.99
CA PHE A 80 7.04 11.18 -2.89
C PHE A 80 6.09 11.22 -4.09
N HIS A 81 6.62 11.00 -5.31
CA HIS A 81 5.78 10.90 -6.51
C HIS A 81 4.84 9.70 -6.43
N VAL A 82 5.33 8.55 -5.97
CA VAL A 82 4.52 7.34 -5.75
C VAL A 82 3.38 7.63 -4.76
N LEU A 83 3.67 8.28 -3.63
CA LEU A 83 2.64 8.68 -2.66
C LEU A 83 1.60 9.61 -3.27
N ASN A 84 2.02 10.59 -4.08
CA ASN A 84 1.10 11.49 -4.80
C ASN A 84 0.17 10.74 -5.77
N VAL A 85 0.69 9.76 -6.49
CA VAL A 85 -0.13 8.95 -7.41
C VAL A 85 -1.16 8.13 -6.64
N ILE A 86 -0.76 7.49 -5.54
CA ILE A 86 -1.66 6.70 -4.69
C ILE A 86 -2.71 7.60 -4.03
N SER A 87 -2.32 8.76 -3.50
CA SER A 87 -3.25 9.66 -2.80
C SER A 87 -4.36 10.22 -3.70
N ARG A 88 -4.20 10.17 -5.02
CA ARG A 88 -5.24 10.57 -5.99
C ARG A 88 -6.30 9.50 -6.21
N GLN A 89 -6.11 8.28 -5.71
CA GLN A 89 -7.12 7.23 -5.84
C GLN A 89 -8.38 7.61 -5.04
N THR A 90 -9.53 7.17 -5.54
CA THR A 90 -10.86 7.48 -4.99
C THR A 90 -10.96 7.15 -3.50
N ALA A 91 -10.31 6.07 -3.08
CA ALA A 91 -10.32 5.61 -1.69
C ALA A 91 -9.77 6.64 -0.69
N PHE A 92 -8.79 7.47 -1.09
CA PHE A 92 -8.20 8.48 -0.22
C PHE A 92 -8.98 9.79 -0.20
N ASN A 93 -9.66 10.13 -1.30
CA ASN A 93 -10.30 11.43 -1.48
C ASN A 93 -11.79 11.45 -1.11
N GLN A 94 -12.44 10.28 -1.04
CA GLN A 94 -13.85 10.21 -0.67
C GLN A 94 -14.03 9.93 0.82
N LYS A 95 -15.00 10.65 1.41
CA LYS A 95 -15.48 10.33 2.76
C LYS A 95 -16.11 8.94 2.77
N GLY A 96 -15.93 8.25 3.88
CA GLY A 96 -16.49 6.92 4.07
C GLY A 96 -15.79 6.18 5.20
N ALA A 97 -16.29 5.01 5.53
CA ALA A 97 -15.72 4.18 6.58
C ALA A 97 -14.78 3.12 6.03
N ILE A 98 -13.94 2.58 6.91
CA ILE A 98 -13.09 1.42 6.63
C ILE A 98 -13.52 0.30 7.57
N ILE A 99 -13.70 -0.89 7.02
CA ILE A 99 -13.94 -2.13 7.76
C ILE A 99 -12.73 -3.03 7.56
N VAL A 100 -12.23 -3.61 8.64
CA VAL A 100 -11.17 -4.61 8.63
C VAL A 100 -11.75 -5.94 9.09
N LEU A 101 -11.63 -6.96 8.25
CA LEU A 101 -12.03 -8.34 8.57
C LEU A 101 -10.76 -9.19 8.73
N VAL A 102 -10.84 -10.20 9.60
CA VAL A 102 -9.80 -11.25 9.72
C VAL A 102 -10.47 -12.60 9.57
N MET A 103 -9.94 -13.46 8.71
CA MET A 103 -10.49 -14.79 8.47
C MET A 103 -9.42 -15.76 7.96
N ASN A 104 -9.75 -17.05 7.89
CA ASN A 104 -8.89 -18.01 7.20
C ASN A 104 -8.90 -17.73 5.69
N SER A 105 -7.74 -17.87 5.05
CA SER A 105 -7.61 -17.62 3.61
C SER A 105 -8.49 -18.53 2.75
N ILE A 106 -8.78 -19.74 3.23
CA ILE A 106 -9.65 -20.69 2.53
C ILE A 106 -11.12 -20.25 2.49
N ASP A 107 -11.56 -19.48 3.50
CA ASP A 107 -12.93 -19.01 3.64
C ASP A 107 -13.16 -17.68 2.89
N TYR A 108 -12.09 -17.10 2.35
CA TYR A 108 -12.15 -15.82 1.68
C TYR A 108 -12.89 -15.91 0.33
N GLN A 109 -13.98 -15.17 0.23
CA GLN A 109 -14.78 -15.04 -0.99
C GLN A 109 -15.13 -13.56 -1.23
N LEU A 110 -14.39 -12.90 -2.14
CA LEU A 110 -14.63 -11.50 -2.49
C LEU A 110 -16.07 -11.26 -2.96
N SER A 111 -16.63 -12.20 -3.72
CA SER A 111 -18.01 -12.09 -4.24
C SER A 111 -19.05 -12.00 -3.12
N GLN A 112 -18.89 -12.77 -2.04
CA GLN A 112 -19.79 -12.74 -0.88
C GLN A 112 -19.66 -11.41 -0.12
N ILE A 113 -18.43 -10.97 0.11
CA ILE A 113 -18.15 -9.67 0.76
C ILE A 113 -18.78 -8.52 -0.04
N ALA A 114 -18.56 -8.53 -1.37
CA ALA A 114 -19.12 -7.51 -2.26
C ALA A 114 -20.67 -7.54 -2.24
N GLN A 115 -21.28 -8.71 -2.27
CA GLN A 115 -22.73 -8.86 -2.18
C GLN A 115 -23.31 -8.32 -0.86
N ILE A 116 -22.65 -8.59 0.26
CA ILE A 116 -23.06 -8.06 1.57
C ILE A 116 -23.05 -6.52 1.54
N ILE A 117 -22.00 -5.92 1.02
CA ILE A 117 -21.84 -4.47 0.97
C ILE A 117 -22.84 -3.85 -0.01
N GLU A 118 -22.94 -4.36 -1.23
CA GLU A 118 -23.78 -3.79 -2.28
C GLU A 118 -25.27 -3.96 -2.03
N SER A 119 -25.69 -5.06 -1.37
CA SER A 119 -27.09 -5.26 -0.96
C SER A 119 -27.54 -4.27 0.12
N ASN A 120 -26.59 -3.65 0.83
CA ASN A 120 -26.83 -2.57 1.79
C ASN A 120 -26.62 -1.17 1.17
N ASN A 121 -26.69 -1.03 -0.16
CA ASN A 121 -26.56 0.23 -0.91
C ASN A 121 -25.22 0.95 -0.70
N ALA A 122 -24.17 0.23 -0.31
CA ALA A 122 -22.81 0.75 -0.23
C ALA A 122 -21.98 0.37 -1.46
N LYS A 123 -20.90 1.11 -1.70
CA LYS A 123 -19.92 0.81 -2.74
C LYS A 123 -18.54 0.66 -2.15
N ILE A 124 -17.79 -0.30 -2.67
CA ILE A 124 -16.39 -0.51 -2.32
C ILE A 124 -15.55 0.51 -3.09
N LEU A 125 -14.79 1.34 -2.38
CA LEU A 125 -13.87 2.34 -2.95
C LEU A 125 -12.45 1.79 -3.08
N SER A 126 -12.04 0.94 -2.14
CA SER A 126 -10.81 0.15 -2.23
C SER A 126 -10.94 -1.14 -1.43
N PHE A 127 -10.16 -2.09 -1.83
CA PHE A 127 -10.08 -3.41 -1.23
C PHE A 127 -8.64 -3.91 -1.35
N TYR A 128 -8.07 -4.40 -0.26
CA TYR A 128 -6.79 -5.09 -0.29
C TYR A 128 -6.73 -6.16 0.80
N THR A 129 -5.88 -7.14 0.56
CA THR A 129 -5.63 -8.25 1.47
C THR A 129 -4.17 -8.22 1.92
N GLU A 130 -3.94 -8.67 3.14
CA GLU A 130 -2.63 -8.84 3.75
C GLU A 130 -2.57 -10.23 4.38
N ASP A 131 -1.55 -11.02 4.02
CA ASP A 131 -1.33 -12.31 4.64
C ASP A 131 -0.80 -12.11 6.06
N LEU A 132 -1.46 -12.77 7.02
CA LEU A 132 -0.98 -12.82 8.39
C LEU A 132 -0.17 -14.10 8.53
N ASP A 133 1.15 -13.98 8.72
CA ASP A 133 2.16 -15.08 8.71
C ASP A 133 1.87 -16.26 9.63
N GLN A 134 0.84 -16.18 10.46
CA GLN A 134 0.46 -17.22 11.40
C GLN A 134 -0.94 -17.73 11.09
N ASN A 135 -1.07 -19.05 10.96
CA ASN A 135 -2.34 -19.79 10.88
C ASN A 135 -3.17 -19.67 9.60
N HIS A 136 -2.57 -19.37 8.43
CA HIS A 136 -3.29 -19.22 7.15
C HIS A 136 -4.44 -18.19 7.22
N GLN A 137 -4.26 -17.16 8.03
CA GLN A 137 -5.21 -16.06 8.13
C GLN A 137 -4.84 -14.91 7.20
N ILE A 138 -5.87 -14.23 6.73
CA ILE A 138 -5.74 -12.98 5.97
C ILE A 138 -6.49 -11.86 6.67
N ARG A 139 -5.91 -10.67 6.58
CA ARG A 139 -6.58 -9.42 6.91
C ARG A 139 -7.11 -8.80 5.63
N ILE A 140 -8.34 -8.36 5.66
CA ILE A 140 -9.03 -7.73 4.54
C ILE A 140 -9.43 -6.33 4.96
N THR A 141 -8.93 -5.32 4.26
CA THR A 141 -9.27 -3.92 4.51
C THR A 141 -10.14 -3.41 3.38
N ILE A 142 -11.30 -2.86 3.73
CA ILE A 142 -12.34 -2.44 2.79
C ILE A 142 -12.70 -0.98 3.09
N LYS A 143 -12.49 -0.08 2.13
CA LYS A 143 -12.98 1.30 2.20
C LYS A 143 -14.33 1.39 1.49
N LEU A 144 -15.31 1.95 2.18
CA LEU A 144 -16.68 2.16 1.69
C LEU A 144 -16.96 3.63 1.41
N ASN A 145 -17.96 3.90 0.56
CA ASN A 145 -18.39 5.24 0.20
C ASN A 145 -19.38 5.87 1.20
N GLN A 146 -19.62 5.23 2.32
CA GLN A 146 -20.55 5.72 3.35
C GLN A 146 -20.00 5.49 4.76
N THR A 147 -20.51 6.26 5.73
CA THR A 147 -20.12 6.17 7.14
C THR A 147 -21.13 5.40 7.99
N LYS A 148 -22.38 5.27 7.54
CA LYS A 148 -23.42 4.52 8.25
C LYS A 148 -23.26 3.03 7.97
N LEU A 149 -22.75 2.28 8.93
CA LEU A 149 -22.37 0.88 8.77
C LEU A 149 -23.36 -0.12 9.39
N GLY A 150 -24.25 0.30 10.28
CA GLY A 150 -25.11 -0.61 11.07
C GLY A 150 -25.72 -1.77 10.28
N PRO A 151 -26.43 -1.57 9.15
CA PRO A 151 -26.98 -2.66 8.34
C PRO A 151 -25.92 -3.60 7.75
N ILE A 152 -24.77 -3.03 7.35
CA ILE A 152 -23.64 -3.80 6.79
C ILE A 152 -23.03 -4.70 7.86
N LEU A 153 -22.76 -4.15 9.06
CA LEU A 153 -22.20 -4.88 10.19
C LEU A 153 -23.12 -6.02 10.63
N GLN A 154 -24.43 -5.77 10.72
CA GLN A 154 -25.42 -6.81 11.01
C GLN A 154 -25.43 -7.91 9.95
N THR A 155 -25.24 -7.56 8.69
CA THR A 155 -25.20 -8.54 7.62
C THR A 155 -23.92 -9.36 7.69
N PHE A 156 -22.76 -8.74 7.92
CA PHE A 156 -21.51 -9.46 8.13
C PHE A 156 -21.61 -10.45 9.29
N SER A 157 -22.19 -10.01 10.44
CA SER A 157 -22.42 -10.89 11.60
C SER A 157 -23.31 -12.10 11.28
N ARG A 158 -24.37 -11.93 10.46
CA ARG A 158 -25.24 -13.04 10.03
C ARG A 158 -24.56 -14.07 9.14
N TYR A 159 -23.47 -13.68 8.48
CA TYR A 159 -22.64 -14.56 7.64
C TYR A 159 -21.37 -15.01 8.37
N ASP A 160 -21.34 -14.86 9.71
CA ASP A 160 -20.26 -15.30 10.59
C ASP A 160 -18.88 -14.65 10.27
N TYR A 161 -18.89 -13.46 9.66
CA TYR A 161 -17.67 -12.68 9.47
C TYR A 161 -17.23 -12.01 10.77
N VAL A 162 -15.96 -12.19 11.13
CA VAL A 162 -15.36 -11.50 12.28
C VAL A 162 -14.85 -10.12 11.84
N ILE A 163 -15.47 -9.09 12.40
CA ILE A 163 -15.05 -7.70 12.19
C ILE A 163 -13.96 -7.41 13.22
N HIS A 164 -12.76 -7.07 12.73
CA HIS A 164 -11.60 -6.81 13.57
C HIS A 164 -11.51 -5.35 13.99
N GLU A 165 -11.69 -4.42 13.01
CA GLU A 165 -11.61 -2.99 13.25
C GLU A 165 -12.57 -2.23 12.34
N ILE A 166 -13.01 -1.06 12.81
CA ILE A 166 -13.80 -0.10 12.04
C ILE A 166 -13.20 1.29 12.22
N TYR A 167 -13.02 2.01 11.11
CA TYR A 167 -12.60 3.41 11.12
C TYR A 167 -13.68 4.25 10.44
N THR A 168 -14.25 5.20 11.17
CA THR A 168 -15.27 6.12 10.65
C THR A 168 -15.13 7.49 11.30
N ASP A 169 -15.50 8.54 10.56
CA ASP A 169 -15.58 9.89 11.08
C ASP A 169 -16.93 10.18 11.76
N ASP A 170 -17.90 9.27 11.68
CA ASP A 170 -19.21 9.41 12.30
C ASP A 170 -19.13 9.08 13.80
N LYS A 171 -19.44 10.07 14.63
CA LYS A 171 -19.41 9.92 16.09
C LYS A 171 -20.44 8.90 16.61
N MET A 172 -21.63 8.85 15.98
CA MET A 172 -22.67 7.89 16.37
C MET A 172 -22.27 6.44 16.08
N GLU A 173 -21.53 6.24 14.98
CA GLU A 173 -21.06 4.91 14.60
C GLU A 173 -19.91 4.44 15.51
N LYS A 174 -19.07 5.35 16.02
CA LYS A 174 -18.07 5.04 17.06
C LYS A 174 -18.73 4.57 18.36
N GLU A 175 -19.79 5.27 18.80
CA GLU A 175 -20.56 4.83 19.97
C GLU A 175 -21.24 3.47 19.76
N PHE A 176 -21.67 3.17 18.53
CA PHE A 176 -22.27 1.88 18.20
C PHE A 176 -21.22 0.76 18.25
N GLN A 177 -20.00 1.03 17.77
CA GLN A 177 -18.87 0.11 17.87
C GLN A 177 -18.49 -0.17 19.33
N ASP A 178 -18.35 0.87 20.14
CA ASP A 178 -18.05 0.71 21.57
C ASP A 178 -19.08 -0.18 22.27
N ARG A 179 -20.37 -0.03 21.93
CA ARG A 179 -21.44 -0.89 22.45
C ARG A 179 -21.37 -2.33 21.92
N TYR A 180 -21.04 -2.52 20.66
CA TYR A 180 -20.88 -3.83 20.05
C TYR A 180 -19.69 -4.58 20.68
N ASP A 181 -18.57 -3.91 20.84
CA ASP A 181 -17.37 -4.48 21.49
C ASP A 181 -17.62 -4.82 22.97
N HIS A 182 -18.37 -3.97 23.67
CA HIS A 182 -18.82 -4.27 25.04
C HIS A 182 -19.73 -5.51 25.08
N LEU A 183 -20.66 -5.66 24.14
CA LEU A 183 -21.55 -6.80 24.05
C LEU A 183 -20.79 -8.10 23.74
N MET A 184 -19.87 -8.05 22.77
CA MET A 184 -19.06 -9.20 22.37
C MET A 184 -18.11 -9.62 23.50
N ASN A 185 -17.51 -8.70 24.23
CA ASN A 185 -16.70 -8.98 25.40
C ASN A 185 -17.55 -9.62 26.54
N TYR A 186 -18.83 -9.23 26.66
CA TYR A 186 -19.74 -9.82 27.66
C TYR A 186 -20.20 -11.23 27.29
N LEU A 187 -20.32 -11.52 25.98
CA LEU A 187 -20.76 -12.85 25.50
C LEU A 187 -19.60 -13.86 25.41
N ASN A 188 -18.36 -13.41 25.38
CA ASN A 188 -17.15 -14.25 25.36
C ASN A 188 -16.57 -14.53 26.77
N LEU A 189 -17.31 -14.17 27.83
CA LEU A 189 -17.09 -14.59 29.21
C LEU A 189 -17.86 -15.87 29.48
#